data_9d07526ccde5c45693eedba3a21809ed
#
_entry.id   9d07526ccde5c45693eedba3a21809ed
#
_cell.length_a   1.000
_cell.length_b   1.000
_cell.length_c   1.000
_cell.angle_alpha   90.00
_cell.angle_beta   90.00
_cell.angle_gamma   90.00
#
_symmetry.space_group_name_H-M   'P 1'
#
loop_
_entity.id
_entity.type
_entity.pdbx_description
1 polymer ?
#
loop_
_entity_poly.entity_id
_entity_poly.type
_entity_poly.pdbx_seq_one_letter_code
_entity_poly.pdbx_strand_id
1 'polypeptide(L)'
;MPKWNNMDFKNLKVFVTIVQKQSFSHAAESLFVTQPTISKLIRQLEEEIGVPLFHKGDAGRKREAQLTYMGEQIYQHALVILNEQQRMFETVAQVRALKQGKLTIGLPPLGSVLLSTLIAQFHKQYPNIELSFFEVGANGIEDA
;
A
#
# COMPACT_ATOMS: atom_id res chain seq x y z
N MET A 1 -21.53 15.77 -12.97
CA MET A 1 -20.39 14.82 -13.00
C MET A 1 -19.62 14.87 -11.70
N PRO A 2 -19.37 13.74 -11.07
CA PRO A 2 -18.54 13.70 -9.86
C PRO A 2 -17.12 14.18 -10.16
N LYS A 3 -16.56 15.01 -9.28
CA LYS A 3 -15.20 15.53 -9.42
C LYS A 3 -14.09 14.50 -9.23
N TRP A 4 -14.44 13.31 -8.77
CA TRP A 4 -13.45 12.26 -8.52
C TRP A 4 -12.77 11.75 -9.79
N ASN A 5 -13.31 12.03 -10.97
CA ASN A 5 -12.70 11.63 -12.24
C ASN A 5 -11.35 12.31 -12.51
N ASN A 6 -11.07 13.42 -11.84
CA ASN A 6 -9.85 14.20 -12.09
C ASN A 6 -8.76 13.96 -11.06
N MET A 7 -9.06 13.20 -10.02
CA MET A 7 -8.08 12.93 -8.97
C MET A 7 -7.17 11.77 -9.38
N ASP A 8 -5.86 11.99 -9.28
CA ASP A 8 -4.82 11.05 -9.67
C ASP A 8 -4.19 10.42 -8.43
N PHE A 9 -4.01 9.11 -8.45
CA PHE A 9 -3.28 8.38 -7.39
C PHE A 9 -1.84 8.88 -7.23
N LYS A 10 -1.22 9.31 -8.32
CA LYS A 10 0.11 9.91 -8.29
C LYS A 10 0.16 11.12 -7.39
N ASN A 11 -0.83 12.00 -7.46
CA ASN A 11 -0.90 13.19 -6.63
C ASN A 11 -1.10 12.84 -5.15
N LEU A 12 -1.91 11.83 -4.86
CA LEU A 12 -2.07 11.31 -3.49
C LEU A 12 -0.75 10.73 -2.97
N LYS A 13 -0.03 9.99 -3.79
CA LYS A 13 1.26 9.41 -3.41
C LYS A 13 2.30 10.50 -3.12
N VAL A 14 2.34 11.54 -3.93
CA VAL A 14 3.19 12.70 -3.70
C VAL A 14 2.86 13.34 -2.36
N PHE A 15 1.59 13.56 -2.09
CA PHE A 15 1.12 14.13 -0.83
C PHE A 15 1.56 13.29 0.37
N VAL A 16 1.31 11.99 0.35
CA VAL A 16 1.69 11.08 1.43
C VAL A 16 3.21 11.06 1.62
N THR A 17 3.97 11.07 0.54
CA THR A 17 5.43 11.08 0.61
C THR A 17 5.95 12.34 1.28
N ILE A 18 5.39 13.50 0.95
CA ILE A 18 5.77 14.77 1.60
C ILE A 18 5.51 14.72 3.09
N VAL A 19 4.36 14.20 3.50
CA VAL A 19 4.02 14.08 4.93
C VAL A 19 4.99 13.14 5.64
N GLN A 20 5.29 11.99 5.04
CA GLN A 20 6.21 11.01 5.62
C GLN A 20 7.64 11.52 5.74
N LYS A 21 8.10 12.25 4.73
CA LYS A 21 9.44 12.84 4.72
C LYS A 21 9.51 14.17 5.49
N GLN A 22 8.38 14.76 5.82
CA GLN A 22 8.26 16.05 6.47
C GLN A 22 8.98 17.18 5.73
N SER A 23 9.15 17.03 4.42
CA SER A 23 9.92 17.96 3.59
C SER A 23 9.55 17.80 2.12
N PHE A 24 9.28 18.91 1.44
CA PHE A 24 9.09 18.93 0.00
C PHE A 24 10.37 18.54 -0.74
N SER A 25 11.52 19.01 -0.28
CA SER A 25 12.82 18.69 -0.89
C SER A 25 13.16 17.20 -0.80
N HIS A 26 13.00 16.62 0.37
CA HIS A 26 13.28 15.20 0.56
C HIS A 26 12.29 14.30 -0.19
N ALA A 27 11.03 14.72 -0.27
CA ALA A 27 10.05 14.00 -1.06
C ALA A 27 10.41 14.02 -2.54
N ALA A 28 10.83 15.17 -3.05
CA ALA A 28 11.26 15.31 -4.44
C ALA A 28 12.43 14.39 -4.75
N GLU A 29 13.44 14.35 -3.90
CA GLU A 29 14.57 13.44 -4.04
C GLU A 29 14.13 11.98 -4.04
N SER A 30 13.26 11.61 -3.10
CA SER A 30 12.74 10.25 -2.97
C SER A 30 11.95 9.80 -4.20
N LEU A 31 11.25 10.72 -4.85
CA LEU A 31 10.41 10.44 -6.03
C LEU A 31 11.12 10.68 -7.35
N PHE A 32 12.39 11.07 -7.33
CA PHE A 32 13.21 11.35 -8.51
C PHE A 32 12.62 12.44 -9.40
N VAL A 33 12.08 13.47 -8.79
CA VAL A 33 11.50 14.63 -9.47
C VAL A 33 12.03 15.92 -8.84
N THR A 34 11.77 17.06 -9.50
CA THR A 34 12.17 18.36 -8.98
C THR A 34 11.16 18.87 -7.95
N GLN A 35 11.60 19.75 -7.05
CA GLN A 35 10.73 20.38 -6.07
C GLN A 35 9.62 21.23 -6.71
N PRO A 36 9.88 22.03 -7.77
CA PRO A 36 8.79 22.73 -8.48
C PRO A 36 7.71 21.80 -9.02
N THR A 37 8.09 20.62 -9.48
CA THR A 37 7.12 19.60 -9.93
C THR A 37 6.23 19.15 -8.80
N ILE A 38 6.80 18.84 -7.64
CA ILE A 38 6.07 18.45 -6.44
C ILE A 38 5.11 19.55 -5.99
N SER A 39 5.57 20.79 -5.95
CA SER A 39 4.75 21.94 -5.56
C SER A 39 3.56 22.14 -6.50
N LYS A 40 3.78 21.92 -7.80
CA LYS A 40 2.72 21.98 -8.79
C LYS A 40 1.67 20.87 -8.58
N LEU A 41 2.11 19.65 -8.35
CA LEU A 41 1.21 18.50 -8.13
C LEU A 41 0.37 18.69 -6.86
N ILE A 42 0.95 19.25 -5.81
CA ILE A 42 0.22 19.55 -4.58
C ILE A 42 -0.80 20.66 -4.79
N ARG A 43 -0.46 21.71 -5.53
CA ARG A 43 -1.43 22.76 -5.85
C ARG A 43 -2.60 22.21 -6.65
N GLN A 44 -2.35 21.33 -7.61
CA GLN A 44 -3.41 20.68 -8.37
C GLN A 44 -4.31 19.85 -7.45
N LEU A 45 -3.74 19.11 -6.53
CA LEU A 45 -4.48 18.31 -5.56
C LEU A 45 -5.33 19.19 -4.63
N GLU A 46 -4.76 20.28 -4.14
CA GLU A 46 -5.49 21.24 -3.30
C GLU A 46 -6.66 21.88 -4.06
N GLU A 47 -6.48 22.20 -5.33
CA GLU A 47 -7.55 22.73 -6.17
C GLU A 47 -8.66 21.69 -6.40
N GLU A 48 -8.30 20.45 -6.65
CA GLU A 48 -9.26 19.36 -6.86
C GLU A 48 -10.08 19.07 -5.61
N ILE A 49 -9.43 19.05 -4.44
CA ILE A 49 -10.10 18.80 -3.16
C ILE A 49 -10.83 20.05 -2.67
N GLY A 50 -10.32 21.22 -2.99
CA GLY A 50 -10.92 22.50 -2.66
C GLY A 50 -10.49 23.11 -1.32
N VAL A 51 -9.43 22.56 -0.70
CA VAL A 51 -8.89 23.08 0.56
C VAL A 51 -7.37 23.00 0.55
N PRO A 52 -6.67 23.91 1.24
CA PRO A 52 -5.24 23.78 1.42
C PRO A 52 -4.90 22.60 2.33
N LEU A 53 -3.89 21.82 1.95
CA LEU A 53 -3.42 20.66 2.70
C LEU A 53 -2.23 20.97 3.58
N PHE A 54 -1.40 21.93 3.17
CA PHE A 54 -0.24 22.39 3.91
C PHE A 54 -0.36 23.86 4.26
N HIS A 55 0.20 24.22 5.41
CA HIS A 55 0.33 25.62 5.77
C HIS A 55 1.28 26.32 4.79
N LYS A 56 0.93 27.53 4.38
CA LYS A 56 1.82 28.36 3.60
C LYS A 56 3.00 28.77 4.46
N GLY A 57 4.18 28.22 4.15
CA GLY A 57 5.43 28.67 4.74
C GLY A 57 5.96 29.87 3.99
N ASP A 58 6.93 30.58 4.59
CA ASP A 58 7.65 31.62 3.89
C ASP A 58 8.44 31.00 2.75
N ALA A 59 8.22 31.48 1.55
CA ALA A 59 8.90 31.00 0.36
C ALA A 59 10.43 31.09 0.57
N GLY A 60 11.14 30.00 0.28
CA GLY A 60 12.59 29.95 0.32
C GLY A 60 13.24 29.47 1.61
N ARG A 61 12.48 29.19 2.64
CA ARG A 61 13.02 28.55 3.85
C ARG A 61 12.83 27.03 3.80
N LYS A 62 13.87 26.29 4.16
CA LYS A 62 13.76 24.86 4.43
C LYS A 62 12.83 24.66 5.62
N ARG A 63 11.60 24.31 5.35
CA ARG A 63 10.65 24.06 6.41
C ARG A 63 10.15 22.66 6.34
N GLU A 64 9.88 22.15 7.52
CA GLU A 64 9.07 20.96 7.66
C GLU A 64 7.69 21.22 7.07
N ALA A 65 7.21 20.29 6.28
CA ALA A 65 5.88 20.38 5.71
C ALA A 65 4.85 20.19 6.82
N GLN A 66 4.09 21.23 7.12
CA GLN A 66 3.08 21.19 8.17
C GLN A 66 1.69 21.10 7.57
N LEU A 67 0.97 20.06 7.97
CA LEU A 67 -0.40 19.85 7.53
C LEU A 67 -1.36 20.83 8.17
N THR A 68 -2.33 21.30 7.39
CA THR A 68 -3.52 21.95 7.95
C THR A 68 -4.39 20.91 8.65
N TYR A 69 -5.40 21.34 9.40
CA TYR A 69 -6.37 20.41 9.97
C TYR A 69 -7.01 19.53 8.89
N MET A 70 -7.44 20.15 7.78
CA MET A 70 -8.01 19.39 6.65
C MET A 70 -6.95 18.49 6.00
N GLY A 71 -5.71 18.95 5.93
CA GLY A 71 -4.61 18.13 5.44
C GLY A 71 -4.44 16.84 6.23
N GLU A 72 -4.57 16.90 7.55
CA GLU A 72 -4.51 15.72 8.40
C GLU A 72 -5.66 14.74 8.12
N GLN A 73 -6.87 15.27 7.94
CA GLN A 73 -8.02 14.44 7.62
C GLN A 73 -7.85 13.76 6.25
N ILE A 74 -7.44 14.53 5.26
CA ILE A 74 -7.20 14.01 3.90
C ILE A 74 -6.05 13.00 3.90
N TYR A 75 -5.03 13.22 4.72
CA TYR A 75 -3.91 12.29 4.85
C TYR A 75 -4.37 10.90 5.31
N GLN A 76 -5.26 10.84 6.29
CA GLN A 76 -5.80 9.56 6.75
C GLN A 76 -6.55 8.83 5.63
N HIS A 77 -7.36 9.56 4.87
CA HIS A 77 -8.06 8.99 3.71
C HIS A 77 -7.08 8.55 2.62
N ALA A 78 -6.05 9.34 2.33
CA ALA A 78 -5.05 9.02 1.33
C ALA A 78 -4.30 7.73 1.66
N LEU A 79 -3.95 7.52 2.93
CA LEU A 79 -3.32 6.28 3.39
C LEU A 79 -4.21 5.06 3.10
N VAL A 80 -5.50 5.16 3.40
CA VAL A 80 -6.45 4.07 3.16
C VAL A 80 -6.58 3.79 1.66
N ILE A 81 -6.71 4.83 0.84
CA ILE A 81 -6.85 4.71 -0.61
C ILE A 81 -5.62 4.02 -1.22
N LEU A 82 -4.43 4.48 -0.86
CA LEU A 82 -3.18 3.91 -1.39
C LEU A 82 -2.95 2.49 -0.89
N ASN A 83 -3.31 2.20 0.35
CA ASN A 83 -3.24 0.85 0.87
C ASN A 83 -4.20 -0.09 0.12
N GLU A 84 -5.40 0.37 -0.19
CA GLU A 84 -6.37 -0.41 -0.95
C GLU A 84 -5.89 -0.65 -2.39
N GLN A 85 -5.24 0.34 -3.01
CA GLN A 85 -4.59 0.16 -4.30
C GLN A 85 -3.54 -0.97 -4.23
N GLN A 86 -2.72 -0.97 -3.20
CA GLN A 86 -1.72 -2.02 -3.00
C GLN A 86 -2.37 -3.39 -2.82
N ARG A 87 -3.47 -3.46 -2.09
CA ARG A 87 -4.22 -4.70 -1.89
C ARG A 87 -4.80 -5.26 -3.18
N MET A 88 -5.17 -4.40 -4.13
CA MET A 88 -5.59 -4.85 -5.46
C MET A 88 -4.50 -5.65 -6.16
N PHE A 89 -3.27 -5.14 -6.14
CA PHE A 89 -2.13 -5.84 -6.74
C PHE A 89 -1.81 -7.14 -6.01
N GLU A 90 -1.90 -7.13 -4.68
CA GLU A 90 -1.69 -8.34 -3.87
C GLU A 90 -2.73 -9.42 -4.19
N THR A 91 -4.00 -9.03 -4.37
CA THR A 91 -5.06 -9.95 -4.77
C THR A 91 -4.75 -10.61 -6.10
N VAL A 92 -4.30 -9.84 -7.09
CA VAL A 92 -3.90 -10.37 -8.40
C VAL A 92 -2.72 -11.33 -8.25
N ALA A 93 -1.73 -10.97 -7.45
CA ALA A 93 -0.56 -11.82 -7.23
C ALA A 93 -0.95 -13.15 -6.56
N GLN A 94 -1.84 -13.12 -5.59
CA GLN A 94 -2.35 -14.32 -4.92
C GLN A 94 -3.10 -15.25 -5.90
N VAL A 95 -3.96 -14.69 -6.73
CA VAL A 95 -4.70 -15.46 -7.74
C VAL A 95 -3.75 -16.07 -8.76
N ARG A 96 -2.75 -15.31 -9.21
CA ARG A 96 -1.73 -15.81 -10.13
C ARG A 96 -0.90 -16.93 -9.52
N ALA A 97 -0.53 -16.81 -8.25
CA ALA A 97 0.20 -17.86 -7.54
C ALA A 97 -0.58 -19.16 -7.50
N LEU A 98 -1.89 -19.09 -7.25
CA LEU A 98 -2.78 -20.27 -7.29
C LEU A 98 -2.84 -20.88 -8.69
N LYS A 99 -2.91 -20.05 -9.73
CA LYS A 99 -2.94 -20.52 -11.12
C LYS A 99 -1.60 -21.09 -11.59
N GLN A 100 -0.50 -20.57 -11.07
CA GLN A 100 0.85 -21.03 -11.40
C GLN A 100 1.26 -22.28 -10.62
N GLY A 101 0.41 -22.74 -9.71
CA GLY A 101 0.57 -24.03 -9.09
C GLY A 101 1.52 -24.11 -7.92
N LYS A 102 1.78 -23.01 -7.23
CA LYS A 102 2.61 -23.03 -6.02
C LYS A 102 1.89 -22.39 -4.85
N LEU A 103 1.71 -23.16 -3.79
CA LEU A 103 1.17 -22.69 -2.53
C LEU A 103 2.03 -23.23 -1.39
N THR A 104 2.54 -22.33 -0.56
CA THR A 104 3.33 -22.68 0.61
C THR A 104 2.57 -22.29 1.87
N ILE A 105 2.33 -23.26 2.74
CA ILE A 105 1.54 -23.05 3.95
C ILE A 105 2.38 -23.40 5.18
N GLY A 106 2.44 -22.45 6.14
CA GLY A 106 2.94 -22.72 7.48
C GLY A 106 1.83 -23.28 8.35
N LEU A 107 2.05 -24.43 8.95
CA LEU A 107 1.06 -25.12 9.78
C LEU A 107 1.60 -25.39 11.17
N PRO A 108 0.75 -25.32 12.21
CA PRO A 108 1.11 -25.86 13.49
C PRO A 108 1.26 -27.40 13.39
N PRO A 109 1.92 -28.06 14.37
CA PRO A 109 2.02 -29.52 14.36
C PRO A 109 0.63 -30.13 14.33
N LEU A 110 0.33 -30.86 13.26
CA LEU A 110 -0.92 -31.58 13.07
C LEU A 110 -0.65 -33.07 13.03
N GLY A 111 -1.63 -33.86 13.45
CA GLY A 111 -1.55 -35.31 13.27
C GLY A 111 -1.39 -35.67 11.79
N SER A 112 -0.54 -36.66 11.49
CA SER A 112 -0.24 -37.07 10.13
C SER A 112 -1.48 -37.46 9.30
N VAL A 113 -2.48 -38.03 9.95
CA VAL A 113 -3.74 -38.43 9.30
C VAL A 113 -4.53 -37.20 8.85
N LEU A 114 -4.63 -36.19 9.73
CA LEU A 114 -5.32 -34.93 9.41
C LEU A 114 -4.63 -34.19 8.26
N LEU A 115 -3.32 -34.11 8.32
CA LEU A 115 -2.52 -33.47 7.26
C LEU A 115 -2.68 -34.18 5.93
N SER A 116 -2.60 -35.51 5.90
CA SER A 116 -2.79 -36.31 4.71
C SER A 116 -4.17 -36.12 4.10
N THR A 117 -5.21 -36.02 4.93
CA THR A 117 -6.58 -35.79 4.49
C THR A 117 -6.72 -34.41 3.83
N LEU A 118 -6.15 -33.38 4.45
CA LEU A 118 -6.18 -32.01 3.89
C LEU A 118 -5.44 -31.93 2.56
N ILE A 119 -4.28 -32.57 2.45
CA ILE A 119 -3.50 -32.62 1.21
C ILE A 119 -4.29 -33.32 0.12
N ALA A 120 -4.90 -34.45 0.42
CA ALA A 120 -5.68 -35.23 -0.55
C ALA A 120 -6.89 -34.44 -1.07
N GLN A 121 -7.61 -33.75 -0.17
CA GLN A 121 -8.74 -32.90 -0.55
C GLN A 121 -8.31 -31.73 -1.41
N PHE A 122 -7.24 -31.05 -1.04
CA PHE A 122 -6.70 -29.94 -1.79
C PHE A 122 -6.23 -30.38 -3.17
N HIS A 123 -5.49 -31.47 -3.25
CA HIS A 123 -4.99 -32.00 -4.54
C HIS A 123 -6.13 -32.44 -5.46
N LYS A 124 -7.19 -33.03 -4.90
CA LYS A 124 -8.37 -33.42 -5.66
C LYS A 124 -9.09 -32.19 -6.26
N GLN A 125 -9.16 -31.11 -5.52
CA GLN A 125 -9.83 -29.88 -5.94
C GLN A 125 -8.96 -29.04 -6.86
N TYR A 126 -7.64 -29.05 -6.65
CA TYR A 126 -6.67 -28.24 -7.41
C TYR A 126 -5.48 -29.12 -7.84
N PRO A 127 -5.68 -30.04 -8.81
CA PRO A 127 -4.66 -31.02 -9.16
C PRO A 127 -3.39 -30.45 -9.79
N ASN A 128 -3.46 -29.23 -10.30
CA ASN A 128 -2.32 -28.56 -10.95
C ASN A 128 -1.51 -27.65 -10.00
N ILE A 129 -1.88 -27.61 -8.72
CA ILE A 129 -1.18 -26.77 -7.74
C ILE A 129 -0.21 -27.61 -6.93
N GLU A 130 1.06 -27.21 -6.96
CA GLU A 130 2.08 -27.79 -6.09
C GLU A 130 1.92 -27.21 -4.68
N LEU A 131 1.74 -28.07 -3.70
CA LEU A 131 1.53 -27.68 -2.31
C LEU A 131 2.76 -28.00 -1.49
N SER A 132 3.31 -26.99 -0.84
CA SER A 132 4.44 -27.10 0.07
C SER A 132 4.02 -26.74 1.48
N PHE A 133 4.44 -27.54 2.45
CA PHE A 133 4.18 -27.27 3.87
C PHE A 133 5.45 -27.17 4.65
N PHE A 134 5.40 -26.39 5.72
CA PHE A 134 6.43 -26.43 6.75
C PHE A 134 5.73 -26.40 8.13
N GLU A 135 6.28 -27.14 9.07
CA GLU A 135 5.79 -27.07 10.45
C GLU A 135 6.41 -25.86 11.13
N VAL A 136 5.53 -25.07 11.76
CA VAL A 136 5.94 -23.88 12.50
C VAL A 136 5.68 -24.17 13.98
N GLY A 137 6.69 -23.98 14.82
CA GLY A 137 6.51 -24.05 16.28
C GLY A 137 5.54 -22.96 16.75
N ALA A 138 4.99 -23.13 17.96
CA ALA A 138 3.97 -22.23 18.50
C ALA A 138 4.38 -20.74 18.49
N ASN A 139 5.68 -20.44 18.55
CA ASN A 139 6.20 -19.08 18.51
C ASN A 139 6.54 -18.58 17.11
N GLY A 140 6.48 -19.44 16.10
CA GLY A 140 6.83 -19.11 14.73
C GLY A 140 5.65 -18.69 13.87
N ILE A 141 4.43 -18.93 14.30
CA ILE A 141 3.22 -18.57 13.56
C ILE A 141 3.02 -17.04 13.54
N GLU A 142 3.45 -16.36 14.58
CA GLU A 142 3.34 -14.91 14.69
C GLU A 142 4.35 -14.16 13.81
N ASP A 143 5.45 -14.82 13.43
CA ASP A 143 6.54 -14.23 12.66
C ASP A 143 6.46 -14.58 11.14
N ALA A 144 5.47 -15.33 10.73
CA ALA A 144 5.32 -15.79 9.34
C ALA A 144 4.56 -14.78 8.45
#